data_443fc3409c5e9e899ec5280130aa4da0
#
_entry.id   443fc3409c5e9e899ec5280130aa4da0
#
_cell.length_a   1.000
_cell.length_b   1.000
_cell.length_c   1.000
_cell.angle_alpha   90.00
_cell.angle_beta   90.00
_cell.angle_gamma   90.00
#
_symmetry.space_group_name_H-M   'P 1'
#
loop_
_entity.id
_entity.type
_entity.pdbx_description
1 polymer ?
#
loop_
_entity_poly.entity_id
_entity_poly.type
_entity_poly.pdbx_seq_one_letter_code
_entity_poly.pdbx_strand_id
1 'polypeptide(L)'
;MIAKMAKYDFVLYAAQSEDFIEKLRELGLVDITTTGWEPSEEDRQLLLDIEGHAKAFEFLRNFRAEEGRCKAGAKPFATGAEAYEHYAAAHQQATALHAEIGRLEKTADELRPWGEFSPERTRSLAEQGIVLRYFLTPKSNYDKFEAQWAERYTIAPINRTESTVYFVVVAAPGEEVTLDAQEMKTPSMDIREAERRIAEARKELSALDAEFSRVAVSEKLLAAHAASLKEQLQGVRVKATAQQAADGTLVVMEGWAEKETSDKVDALLEQYPNVVYLKGDPTPEDDTPVKLKNNWFARIFELVGDMYARPKYGTMDLTPFFAPFYMLFFGICLNDAGYGAILALLGAWMLAKNRQPGMMRQAAWFATLCGLTTVVVGLACGSVFGVNLKEYFPSIPFFDFQGSFFSIALAIGVVQIVFGMMLKVVMISATVGFRYSLGTLGCTTGLAAGDPRRKHRRRSAAVQSRMGDSVLHHLVARVLCDARRGCGADAVLQFAGQESAAELRSGIVGYL
;
A
#
# COMPACT_ATOMS: atom_id res chain seq x y z
N MET A 1 -12.09 22.40 -6.07
CA MET A 1 -12.95 23.12 -5.08
C MET A 1 -13.62 22.08 -4.18
N ILE A 2 -13.87 22.43 -2.92
CA ILE A 2 -14.61 21.57 -1.97
C ILE A 2 -16.10 21.84 -2.15
N ALA A 3 -16.92 20.78 -2.24
CA ALA A 3 -18.37 20.89 -2.30
C ALA A 3 -18.91 21.48 -0.99
N LYS A 4 -19.90 22.34 -1.07
CA LYS A 4 -20.60 22.84 0.13
C LYS A 4 -21.52 21.75 0.64
N MET A 5 -21.40 21.43 1.93
CA MET A 5 -22.20 20.40 2.60
C MET A 5 -23.31 21.05 3.44
N ALA A 6 -24.40 20.33 3.61
CA ALA A 6 -25.44 20.60 4.56
C ALA A 6 -25.49 19.50 5.59
N LYS A 7 -25.60 19.84 6.86
CA LYS A 7 -25.79 18.91 7.97
C LYS A 7 -27.27 18.58 8.12
N TYR A 8 -27.55 17.31 8.37
CA TYR A 8 -28.90 16.81 8.67
C TYR A 8 -28.83 15.99 9.95
N ASP A 9 -29.56 16.40 10.95
CA ASP A 9 -29.79 15.62 12.16
C ASP A 9 -31.21 15.03 12.07
N PHE A 10 -31.28 13.69 11.92
CA PHE A 10 -32.54 12.96 11.78
C PHE A 10 -32.96 12.37 13.11
N VAL A 11 -34.22 12.54 13.46
CA VAL A 11 -34.87 11.92 14.63
C VAL A 11 -36.09 11.16 14.14
N LEU A 12 -36.15 9.87 14.36
CA LEU A 12 -37.19 8.98 13.86
C LEU A 12 -37.49 7.85 14.85
N TYR A 13 -38.66 7.22 14.67
CA TYR A 13 -39.02 6.05 15.47
C TYR A 13 -38.15 4.84 15.09
N ALA A 14 -37.70 4.08 16.09
CA ALA A 14 -36.86 2.91 15.89
C ALA A 14 -37.49 1.88 14.91
N ALA A 15 -38.79 1.71 14.97
CA ALA A 15 -39.54 0.81 14.09
C ALA A 15 -39.48 1.20 12.59
N GLN A 16 -39.17 2.45 12.27
CA GLN A 16 -39.11 2.98 10.89
C GLN A 16 -37.66 3.22 10.42
N SER A 17 -36.69 3.01 11.31
CA SER A 17 -35.30 3.34 11.03
C SER A 17 -34.72 2.51 9.87
N GLU A 18 -35.10 1.24 9.78
CA GLU A 18 -34.58 0.32 8.77
C GLU A 18 -35.04 0.72 7.35
N ASP A 19 -36.33 0.94 7.16
CA ASP A 19 -36.90 1.38 5.88
C ASP A 19 -36.34 2.75 5.46
N PHE A 20 -36.22 3.68 6.40
CA PHE A 20 -35.69 5.02 6.14
C PHE A 20 -34.21 4.97 5.74
N ILE A 21 -33.36 4.20 6.45
CA ILE A 21 -31.95 4.02 6.11
C ILE A 21 -31.81 3.39 4.72
N GLU A 22 -32.66 2.42 4.37
CA GLU A 22 -32.62 1.79 3.04
C GLU A 22 -32.99 2.80 1.94
N LYS A 23 -33.99 3.66 2.16
CA LYS A 23 -34.35 4.71 1.20
C LYS A 23 -33.29 5.80 1.08
N LEU A 24 -32.65 6.19 2.16
CA LEU A 24 -31.48 7.10 2.11
C LEU A 24 -30.32 6.47 1.30
N ARG A 25 -30.10 5.16 1.46
CA ARG A 25 -29.10 4.40 0.71
C ARG A 25 -29.45 4.33 -0.78
N GLU A 26 -30.70 4.03 -1.13
CA GLU A 26 -31.16 4.04 -2.52
C GLU A 26 -30.99 5.42 -3.17
N LEU A 27 -31.23 6.50 -2.42
CA LEU A 27 -30.98 7.86 -2.87
C LEU A 27 -29.49 8.14 -3.11
N GLY A 28 -28.60 7.59 -2.26
CA GLY A 28 -27.14 7.66 -2.41
C GLY A 28 -26.55 9.07 -2.31
N LEU A 29 -27.24 10.02 -1.68
CA LEU A 29 -26.83 11.42 -1.59
C LEU A 29 -26.47 11.88 -0.17
N VAL A 30 -26.73 11.07 0.84
CA VAL A 30 -26.47 11.37 2.24
C VAL A 30 -25.37 10.44 2.77
N ASP A 31 -24.34 11.02 3.33
CA ASP A 31 -23.29 10.33 4.06
C ASP A 31 -23.62 10.38 5.56
N ILE A 32 -23.89 9.21 6.16
CA ILE A 32 -24.26 9.14 7.57
C ILE A 32 -22.99 8.98 8.41
N THR A 33 -22.87 9.81 9.44
CA THR A 33 -21.72 9.77 10.36
C THR A 33 -21.71 8.45 11.13
N THR A 34 -20.63 7.68 10.99
CA THR A 34 -20.42 6.39 11.66
C THR A 34 -19.23 6.43 12.64
N THR A 35 -18.99 7.60 13.21
CA THR A 35 -17.88 7.82 14.16
C THR A 35 -18.15 7.08 15.47
N GLY A 36 -17.13 6.39 16.00
CA GLY A 36 -17.23 5.66 17.28
C GLY A 36 -17.83 4.25 17.18
N TRP A 37 -18.02 3.70 15.96
CA TRP A 37 -18.43 2.32 15.80
C TRP A 37 -17.36 1.35 16.26
N GLU A 38 -17.72 0.43 17.15
CA GLU A 38 -16.92 -0.71 17.54
C GLU A 38 -17.57 -2.01 17.03
N PRO A 39 -16.81 -2.88 16.34
CA PRO A 39 -17.37 -4.08 15.74
C PRO A 39 -17.78 -5.08 16.82
N SER A 40 -19.02 -5.58 16.74
CA SER A 40 -19.50 -6.72 17.49
C SER A 40 -18.82 -8.02 17.03
N GLU A 41 -19.09 -9.15 17.68
CA GLU A 41 -18.53 -10.45 17.25
C GLU A 41 -19.04 -10.87 15.87
N GLU A 42 -20.31 -10.59 15.56
CA GLU A 42 -20.91 -10.84 14.23
C GLU A 42 -20.30 -9.94 13.17
N ASP A 43 -20.02 -8.66 13.50
CA ASP A 43 -19.39 -7.72 12.59
C ASP A 43 -17.93 -8.11 12.28
N ARG A 44 -17.23 -8.70 13.26
CA ARG A 44 -15.88 -9.22 13.05
C ARG A 44 -15.86 -10.34 12.03
N GLN A 45 -16.88 -11.23 12.06
CA GLN A 45 -16.98 -12.28 11.05
C GLN A 45 -17.17 -11.69 9.66
N LEU A 46 -18.05 -10.70 9.52
CA LEU A 46 -18.27 -10.00 8.25
C LEU A 46 -17.00 -9.28 7.75
N LEU A 47 -16.23 -8.69 8.66
CA LEU A 47 -14.93 -8.10 8.34
C LEU A 47 -13.92 -9.15 7.86
N LEU A 48 -13.86 -10.31 8.51
CA LEU A 48 -13.00 -11.43 8.09
C LEU A 48 -13.38 -11.94 6.70
N ASP A 49 -14.68 -12.04 6.42
CA ASP A 49 -15.17 -12.46 5.10
C ASP A 49 -14.79 -11.47 4.01
N ILE A 50 -14.91 -10.16 4.27
CA ILE A 50 -14.48 -9.11 3.35
C ILE A 50 -12.96 -9.17 3.11
N GLU A 51 -12.17 -9.36 4.17
CA GLU A 51 -10.72 -9.51 4.06
C GLU A 51 -10.34 -10.78 3.30
N GLY A 52 -11.07 -11.87 3.55
CA GLY A 52 -10.91 -13.14 2.83
C GLY A 52 -11.12 -12.98 1.33
N HIS A 53 -12.14 -12.21 0.91
CA HIS A 53 -12.37 -11.89 -0.50
C HIS A 53 -11.21 -11.06 -1.09
N ALA A 54 -10.66 -10.11 -0.34
CA ALA A 54 -9.50 -9.34 -0.80
C ALA A 54 -8.28 -10.22 -1.06
N LYS A 55 -8.00 -11.17 -0.13
CA LYS A 55 -6.95 -12.19 -0.30
C LYS A 55 -7.21 -13.10 -1.50
N ALA A 56 -8.48 -13.47 -1.71
CA ALA A 56 -8.87 -14.27 -2.88
C ALA A 56 -8.56 -13.55 -4.20
N PHE A 57 -8.85 -12.26 -4.33
CA PHE A 57 -8.51 -11.48 -5.53
C PHE A 57 -7.00 -11.38 -5.76
N GLU A 58 -6.23 -11.19 -4.71
CA GLU A 58 -4.77 -11.15 -4.80
C GLU A 58 -4.21 -12.49 -5.27
N PHE A 59 -4.69 -13.58 -4.68
CA PHE A 59 -4.34 -14.95 -5.11
C PHE A 59 -4.69 -15.19 -6.57
N LEU A 60 -5.92 -14.87 -7.00
CA LEU A 60 -6.38 -15.09 -8.39
C LEU A 60 -5.58 -14.27 -9.40
N ARG A 61 -5.14 -13.06 -9.04
CA ARG A 61 -4.27 -12.24 -9.88
C ARG A 61 -2.93 -12.93 -10.11
N ASN A 62 -2.32 -13.47 -9.05
CA ASN A 62 -1.04 -14.19 -9.13
C ASN A 62 -1.20 -15.53 -9.86
N PHE A 63 -2.26 -16.28 -9.58
CA PHE A 63 -2.59 -17.54 -10.24
C PHE A 63 -2.74 -17.41 -11.76
N ARG A 64 -3.36 -16.31 -12.23
CA ARG A 64 -3.48 -16.03 -13.68
C ARG A 64 -2.16 -15.57 -14.32
N ALA A 65 -1.27 -14.98 -13.54
CA ALA A 65 0.03 -14.54 -14.06
C ALA A 65 0.98 -15.73 -14.35
N GLU A 66 0.76 -16.87 -13.70
CA GLU A 66 1.52 -18.10 -13.93
C GLU A 66 1.02 -18.82 -15.19
N GLU A 67 1.88 -18.91 -16.21
CA GLU A 67 1.54 -19.56 -17.48
C GLU A 67 1.19 -21.04 -17.28
N GLY A 68 0.06 -21.47 -17.86
CA GLY A 68 -0.35 -22.87 -17.91
C GLY A 68 -1.15 -23.39 -16.69
N ARG A 69 -1.25 -22.67 -15.60
CA ARG A 69 -2.05 -23.10 -14.43
C ARG A 69 -3.55 -22.89 -14.63
N CYS A 70 -3.94 -21.80 -15.27
CA CYS A 70 -5.35 -21.51 -15.53
C CYS A 70 -5.87 -22.34 -16.69
N LYS A 71 -6.77 -23.30 -16.41
CA LYS A 71 -7.34 -24.22 -17.41
C LYS A 71 -8.43 -23.53 -18.24
N ALA A 72 -8.29 -23.55 -19.56
CA ALA A 72 -9.30 -23.06 -20.47
C ALA A 72 -10.58 -23.91 -20.42
N GLY A 73 -11.76 -23.27 -20.49
CA GLY A 73 -13.05 -23.98 -20.53
C GLY A 73 -13.61 -24.36 -19.15
N ALA A 74 -13.07 -23.85 -18.05
CA ALA A 74 -13.63 -24.02 -16.72
C ALA A 74 -15.05 -23.39 -16.65
N LYS A 75 -16.01 -24.11 -16.06
CA LYS A 75 -17.38 -23.61 -15.88
C LYS A 75 -17.44 -22.70 -14.65
N PRO A 76 -18.09 -21.53 -14.77
CA PRO A 76 -18.26 -20.63 -13.62
C PRO A 76 -19.18 -21.27 -12.55
N PHE A 77 -19.10 -20.79 -11.33
CA PHE A 77 -20.04 -21.10 -10.25
C PHE A 77 -21.37 -20.36 -10.48
N ALA A 78 -22.42 -20.78 -9.78
CA ALA A 78 -23.72 -20.15 -9.89
C ALA A 78 -23.79 -18.82 -9.11
N THR A 79 -23.12 -18.73 -7.96
CA THR A 79 -23.13 -17.56 -7.10
C THR A 79 -21.72 -17.15 -6.68
N GLY A 80 -21.58 -15.89 -6.22
CA GLY A 80 -20.30 -15.40 -5.70
C GLY A 80 -19.95 -16.01 -4.34
N ALA A 81 -20.96 -16.32 -3.52
CA ALA A 81 -20.79 -17.01 -2.23
C ALA A 81 -20.24 -18.43 -2.44
N GLU A 82 -20.85 -19.22 -3.33
CA GLU A 82 -20.37 -20.55 -3.68
C GLU A 82 -18.92 -20.51 -4.20
N ALA A 83 -18.62 -19.55 -5.08
CA ALA A 83 -17.25 -19.36 -5.60
C ALA A 83 -16.24 -19.07 -4.48
N TYR A 84 -16.62 -18.30 -3.47
CA TYR A 84 -15.77 -18.01 -2.33
C TYR A 84 -15.57 -19.20 -1.40
N GLU A 85 -16.62 -19.95 -1.09
CA GLU A 85 -16.54 -21.18 -0.28
C GLU A 85 -15.60 -22.20 -0.92
N HIS A 86 -15.74 -22.45 -2.23
CA HIS A 86 -14.84 -23.33 -2.98
C HIS A 86 -13.40 -22.81 -3.00
N TYR A 87 -13.22 -21.50 -3.16
CA TYR A 87 -11.88 -20.89 -3.04
C TYR A 87 -11.29 -21.12 -1.64
N ALA A 88 -12.04 -20.85 -0.58
CA ALA A 88 -11.56 -20.97 0.80
C ALA A 88 -11.17 -22.41 1.11
N ALA A 89 -12.01 -23.38 0.75
CA ALA A 89 -11.74 -24.81 0.93
C ALA A 89 -10.49 -25.26 0.15
N ALA A 90 -10.40 -24.91 -1.14
CA ALA A 90 -9.27 -25.27 -2.00
C ALA A 90 -7.97 -24.59 -1.51
N HIS A 91 -8.03 -23.34 -1.05
CA HIS A 91 -6.88 -22.64 -0.52
C HIS A 91 -6.38 -23.21 0.81
N GLN A 92 -7.29 -23.60 1.70
CA GLN A 92 -6.93 -24.29 2.95
C GLN A 92 -6.25 -25.63 2.65
N GLN A 93 -6.81 -26.41 1.72
CA GLN A 93 -6.22 -27.69 1.30
C GLN A 93 -4.85 -27.50 0.66
N ALA A 94 -4.70 -26.52 -0.23
CA ALA A 94 -3.42 -26.18 -0.85
C ALA A 94 -2.36 -25.78 0.18
N THR A 95 -2.74 -25.00 1.18
CA THR A 95 -1.85 -24.59 2.28
C THR A 95 -1.40 -25.79 3.10
N ALA A 96 -2.30 -26.72 3.41
CA ALA A 96 -1.98 -27.96 4.13
C ALA A 96 -1.02 -28.84 3.31
N LEU A 97 -1.27 -29.00 2.00
CA LEU A 97 -0.40 -29.77 1.11
C LEU A 97 0.97 -29.14 0.98
N HIS A 98 1.07 -27.82 0.88
CA HIS A 98 2.38 -27.14 0.86
C HIS A 98 3.17 -27.35 2.14
N ALA A 99 2.50 -27.28 3.30
CA ALA A 99 3.15 -27.54 4.59
C ALA A 99 3.61 -29.03 4.70
N GLU A 100 2.81 -29.95 4.20
CA GLU A 100 3.16 -31.38 4.16
C GLU A 100 4.35 -31.64 3.25
N ILE A 101 4.34 -31.08 2.02
CA ILE A 101 5.46 -31.17 1.07
C ILE A 101 6.74 -30.64 1.72
N GLY A 102 6.71 -29.45 2.31
CA GLY A 102 7.90 -28.87 2.95
C GLY A 102 8.44 -29.70 4.11
N ARG A 103 7.56 -30.35 4.89
CA ARG A 103 7.94 -31.29 5.95
C ARG A 103 8.57 -32.56 5.38
N LEU A 104 7.97 -33.13 4.33
CA LEU A 104 8.46 -34.35 3.68
C LEU A 104 9.78 -34.07 2.94
N GLU A 105 9.93 -32.93 2.27
CA GLU A 105 11.20 -32.54 1.62
C GLU A 105 12.33 -32.44 2.65
N LYS A 106 12.09 -31.81 3.81
CA LYS A 106 13.06 -31.75 4.89
C LYS A 106 13.43 -33.17 5.39
N THR A 107 12.42 -34.02 5.56
CA THR A 107 12.65 -35.42 5.97
C THR A 107 13.46 -36.17 4.90
N ALA A 108 13.15 -36.01 3.62
CA ALA A 108 13.89 -36.63 2.52
C ALA A 108 15.34 -36.15 2.48
N ASP A 109 15.61 -34.86 2.71
CA ASP A 109 16.96 -34.31 2.77
C ASP A 109 17.75 -34.86 3.98
N GLU A 110 17.13 -35.04 5.12
CA GLU A 110 17.72 -35.68 6.30
C GLU A 110 18.03 -37.18 6.06
N LEU A 111 17.17 -37.86 5.27
CA LEU A 111 17.35 -39.29 4.95
C LEU A 111 18.31 -39.55 3.79
N ARG A 112 18.49 -38.61 2.86
CA ARG A 112 19.33 -38.78 1.66
C ARG A 112 20.74 -39.22 1.94
N PRO A 113 21.46 -38.74 2.97
CA PRO A 113 22.80 -39.23 3.30
C PRO A 113 22.85 -40.70 3.78
N TRP A 114 21.72 -41.21 4.29
CA TRP A 114 21.63 -42.59 4.81
C TRP A 114 21.40 -43.64 3.72
N GLY A 115 21.06 -43.17 2.48
CA GLY A 115 20.77 -44.07 1.36
C GLY A 115 19.41 -44.79 1.52
N GLU A 116 19.29 -45.89 0.78
CA GLU A 116 18.08 -46.71 0.83
C GLU A 116 18.16 -47.70 1.99
N PHE A 117 17.23 -47.58 2.92
CA PHE A 117 17.06 -48.58 3.98
C PHE A 117 15.57 -48.92 4.12
N SER A 118 15.25 -50.09 4.68
CA SER A 118 13.86 -50.47 4.92
C SER A 118 13.56 -50.37 6.42
N PRO A 119 12.65 -49.46 6.81
CA PRO A 119 12.21 -49.37 8.21
C PRO A 119 11.64 -50.68 8.71
N GLU A 120 10.99 -51.49 7.83
CA GLU A 120 10.43 -52.79 8.17
C GLU A 120 11.55 -53.79 8.53
N ARG A 121 12.63 -53.84 7.74
CA ARG A 121 13.80 -54.69 8.05
C ARG A 121 14.47 -54.26 9.35
N THR A 122 14.60 -52.96 9.57
CA THR A 122 15.19 -52.43 10.81
C THR A 122 14.33 -52.86 12.04
N ARG A 123 12.99 -52.84 11.91
CA ARG A 123 12.07 -53.30 12.94
C ARG A 123 12.19 -54.82 13.15
N SER A 124 12.23 -55.59 12.08
CA SER A 124 12.41 -57.05 12.15
C SER A 124 13.74 -57.42 12.81
N LEU A 125 14.82 -56.71 12.57
CA LEU A 125 16.10 -56.88 13.26
C LEU A 125 16.00 -56.56 14.75
N ALA A 126 15.28 -55.51 15.11
CA ALA A 126 15.03 -55.17 16.51
C ALA A 126 14.23 -56.23 17.26
N GLU A 127 13.24 -56.87 16.61
CA GLU A 127 12.49 -58.04 17.16
C GLU A 127 13.36 -59.25 17.38
N GLN A 128 14.45 -59.40 16.59
CA GLN A 128 15.47 -60.45 16.73
C GLN A 128 16.57 -60.11 17.74
N GLY A 129 16.44 -58.96 18.45
CA GLY A 129 17.42 -58.53 19.43
C GLY A 129 18.60 -57.71 18.86
N ILE A 130 18.50 -57.23 17.65
CA ILE A 130 19.53 -56.40 17.00
C ILE A 130 18.98 -55.00 16.78
N VAL A 131 19.42 -54.04 17.60
CA VAL A 131 19.00 -52.65 17.50
C VAL A 131 20.00 -51.83 16.73
N LEU A 132 19.58 -51.18 15.64
CA LEU A 132 20.38 -50.24 14.85
C LEU A 132 20.21 -48.84 15.37
N ARG A 133 21.28 -48.22 15.83
CA ARG A 133 21.29 -46.83 16.30
C ARG A 133 22.07 -46.00 15.28
N TYR A 134 21.50 -44.88 14.88
CA TYR A 134 21.99 -44.02 13.80
C TYR A 134 22.75 -42.84 14.37
N PHE A 135 23.98 -42.62 13.95
CA PHE A 135 24.84 -41.54 14.44
C PHE A 135 25.43 -40.75 13.29
N LEU A 136 25.64 -39.47 13.54
CA LEU A 136 26.38 -38.60 12.64
C LEU A 136 27.42 -37.78 13.43
N THR A 137 28.57 -37.54 12.83
CA THR A 137 29.64 -36.74 13.46
C THR A 137 30.50 -36.07 12.39
N PRO A 138 31.18 -34.96 12.72
CA PRO A 138 32.16 -34.36 11.81
C PRO A 138 33.24 -35.38 11.46
N LYS A 139 33.70 -35.35 10.19
CA LYS A 139 34.72 -36.32 9.67
C LYS A 139 35.98 -36.33 10.52
N SER A 140 36.45 -35.13 10.94
CA SER A 140 37.61 -35.01 11.80
C SER A 140 37.46 -35.72 13.15
N ASN A 141 36.27 -35.78 13.68
CA ASN A 141 35.94 -36.43 14.92
C ASN A 141 35.85 -37.95 14.73
N TYR A 142 35.21 -38.36 13.63
CA TYR A 142 35.13 -39.77 13.26
C TYR A 142 36.51 -40.40 13.09
N ASP A 143 37.40 -39.80 12.27
CA ASP A 143 38.75 -40.28 11.99
C ASP A 143 39.61 -40.34 13.26
N LYS A 144 39.34 -39.50 14.26
CA LYS A 144 40.07 -39.49 15.54
C LYS A 144 39.63 -40.61 16.48
N PHE A 145 38.37 -40.95 16.50
CA PHE A 145 37.79 -41.87 17.51
C PHE A 145 37.32 -43.19 16.93
N GLU A 146 37.40 -43.42 15.60
CA GLU A 146 36.92 -44.64 14.94
C GLU A 146 37.53 -45.91 15.55
N ALA A 147 38.84 -45.94 15.78
CA ALA A 147 39.54 -47.09 16.37
C ALA A 147 39.07 -47.39 17.80
N GLN A 148 38.91 -46.36 18.62
CA GLN A 148 38.47 -46.49 20.01
C GLN A 148 37.00 -46.96 20.10
N TRP A 149 36.14 -46.47 19.18
CA TRP A 149 34.75 -46.87 19.14
C TRP A 149 34.56 -48.29 18.63
N ALA A 150 35.40 -48.71 17.62
CA ALA A 150 35.38 -50.05 17.04
C ALA A 150 35.82 -51.14 18.02
N GLU A 151 36.65 -50.82 19.02
CA GLU A 151 37.02 -51.76 20.09
C GLU A 151 35.78 -52.11 21.00
N ARG A 152 34.84 -51.19 21.11
CA ARG A 152 33.72 -51.33 22.06
C ARG A 152 32.39 -51.66 21.39
N TYR A 153 32.19 -51.17 20.17
CA TYR A 153 30.93 -51.29 19.45
C TYR A 153 31.15 -51.79 18.01
N THR A 154 30.15 -52.51 17.51
CA THR A 154 30.14 -52.86 16.08
C THR A 154 29.60 -51.65 15.29
N ILE A 155 30.51 -50.97 14.54
CA ILE A 155 30.22 -49.76 13.79
C ILE A 155 30.26 -50.05 12.31
N ALA A 156 29.23 -49.57 11.58
CA ALA A 156 29.20 -49.66 10.13
C ALA A 156 29.03 -48.24 9.53
N PRO A 157 30.05 -47.66 8.88
CA PRO A 157 29.91 -46.41 8.18
C PRO A 157 29.02 -46.61 6.95
N ILE A 158 27.97 -45.77 6.82
CA ILE A 158 27.01 -45.83 5.72
C ILE A 158 27.40 -44.84 4.62
N ASN A 159 27.74 -43.60 5.01
CA ASN A 159 28.10 -42.57 4.08
C ASN A 159 29.16 -41.61 4.67
N ARG A 160 30.10 -41.20 3.83
CA ARG A 160 31.15 -40.22 4.18
C ARG A 160 31.04 -39.03 3.21
N THR A 161 30.51 -37.90 3.70
CA THR A 161 30.53 -36.64 2.97
C THR A 161 31.85 -35.89 3.22
N GLU A 162 32.04 -34.75 2.61
CA GLU A 162 33.25 -33.93 2.82
C GLU A 162 33.42 -33.50 4.28
N SER A 163 32.35 -33.22 4.98
CA SER A 163 32.35 -32.67 6.35
C SER A 163 31.86 -33.64 7.42
N THR A 164 30.99 -34.61 7.08
CA THR A 164 30.24 -35.43 8.05
C THR A 164 30.30 -36.91 7.67
N VAL A 165 30.38 -37.75 8.67
CA VAL A 165 30.26 -39.21 8.53
C VAL A 165 28.99 -39.69 9.17
N TYR A 166 28.21 -40.49 8.43
CA TYR A 166 26.97 -41.12 8.82
C TYR A 166 27.26 -42.62 9.06
N PHE A 167 27.00 -43.12 10.25
CA PHE A 167 27.29 -44.48 10.60
C PHE A 167 26.22 -45.08 11.51
N VAL A 168 26.15 -46.39 11.52
CA VAL A 168 25.21 -47.14 12.35
C VAL A 168 26.01 -47.95 13.37
N VAL A 169 25.50 -47.99 14.59
CA VAL A 169 25.99 -48.82 15.67
C VAL A 169 25.00 -49.94 15.91
N VAL A 170 25.50 -51.17 15.93
CA VAL A 170 24.72 -52.35 16.29
C VAL A 170 24.78 -52.51 17.79
N ALA A 171 23.61 -52.48 18.46
CA ALA A 171 23.49 -52.59 19.91
C ALA A 171 22.48 -53.66 20.29
N ALA A 172 22.59 -54.19 21.53
CA ALA A 172 21.60 -55.05 22.11
C ALA A 172 20.37 -54.22 22.61
N PRO A 173 19.17 -54.81 22.74
CA PRO A 173 18.04 -54.12 23.30
C PRO A 173 18.31 -53.57 24.71
N GLY A 174 18.14 -52.27 24.91
CA GLY A 174 18.40 -51.60 26.19
C GLY A 174 19.85 -51.24 26.48
N GLU A 175 20.80 -51.50 25.56
CA GLU A 175 22.19 -51.07 25.67
C GLU A 175 22.33 -49.56 25.43
N GLU A 176 22.90 -48.83 26.41
CA GLU A 176 23.22 -47.42 26.26
C GLU A 176 24.55 -47.28 25.50
N VAL A 177 24.45 -46.69 24.30
CA VAL A 177 25.61 -46.36 23.48
C VAL A 177 26.05 -44.92 23.79
N THR A 178 27.23 -44.77 24.39
CA THR A 178 27.82 -43.45 24.72
C THR A 178 28.94 -43.13 23.75
N LEU A 179 28.65 -42.31 22.76
CA LEU A 179 29.61 -41.83 21.76
C LEU A 179 29.61 -40.30 21.72
N ASP A 180 30.75 -39.70 21.42
CA ASP A 180 30.85 -38.28 21.11
C ASP A 180 30.38 -38.02 19.67
N ALA A 181 29.14 -38.32 19.40
CA ALA A 181 28.46 -38.21 18.12
C ALA A 181 26.96 -37.92 18.33
N GLN A 182 26.36 -37.22 17.39
CA GLN A 182 24.95 -36.89 17.45
C GLN A 182 24.14 -38.13 17.03
N GLU A 183 23.26 -38.58 17.94
CA GLU A 183 22.32 -39.64 17.63
C GLU A 183 21.10 -39.09 16.91
N MET A 184 20.72 -39.75 15.82
CA MET A 184 19.47 -39.48 15.09
C MET A 184 18.43 -40.51 15.51
N LYS A 185 17.17 -40.08 15.67
CA LYS A 185 16.06 -41.00 15.87
C LYS A 185 15.95 -41.95 14.68
N THR A 186 15.67 -43.24 14.97
CA THR A 186 15.41 -44.23 13.94
C THR A 186 14.34 -43.72 12.97
N PRO A 187 14.63 -43.59 11.68
CA PRO A 187 13.67 -43.06 10.72
C PRO A 187 12.43 -43.93 10.62
N SER A 188 11.26 -43.31 10.59
CA SER A 188 9.98 -44.01 10.48
C SER A 188 9.58 -44.34 9.03
N MET A 189 10.26 -43.74 8.05
CA MET A 189 10.02 -43.95 6.62
C MET A 189 11.37 -43.96 5.87
N ASP A 190 11.39 -44.52 4.68
CA ASP A 190 12.54 -44.47 3.79
C ASP A 190 12.43 -43.26 2.82
N ILE A 191 13.51 -43.01 2.09
CA ILE A 191 13.56 -41.87 1.15
C ILE A 191 12.57 -42.07 -0.01
N ARG A 192 12.38 -43.30 -0.50
CA ARG A 192 11.46 -43.57 -1.60
C ARG A 192 9.99 -43.33 -1.20
N GLU A 193 9.64 -43.68 0.03
CA GLU A 193 8.31 -43.40 0.58
C GLU A 193 8.09 -41.90 0.74
N ALA A 194 9.11 -41.16 1.23
CA ALA A 194 9.02 -39.70 1.33
C ALA A 194 8.84 -39.06 -0.05
N GLU A 195 9.65 -39.44 -1.04
CA GLU A 195 9.55 -38.94 -2.42
C GLU A 195 8.21 -39.30 -3.08
N ARG A 196 7.70 -40.51 -2.84
CA ARG A 196 6.39 -40.94 -3.33
C ARG A 196 5.28 -40.04 -2.76
N ARG A 197 5.27 -39.80 -1.44
CA ARG A 197 4.30 -38.92 -0.81
C ARG A 197 4.39 -37.49 -1.28
N ILE A 198 5.61 -36.98 -1.50
CA ILE A 198 5.79 -35.65 -2.12
C ILE A 198 5.18 -35.61 -3.51
N ALA A 199 5.39 -36.65 -4.34
CA ALA A 199 4.83 -36.71 -5.68
C ALA A 199 3.29 -36.80 -5.65
N GLU A 200 2.71 -37.57 -4.72
CA GLU A 200 1.26 -37.65 -4.50
C GLU A 200 0.69 -36.28 -4.07
N ALA A 201 1.28 -35.63 -3.07
CA ALA A 201 0.85 -34.32 -2.60
C ALA A 201 0.97 -33.23 -3.69
N ARG A 202 2.01 -33.26 -4.50
CA ARG A 202 2.16 -32.36 -5.66
C ARG A 202 1.09 -32.61 -6.73
N LYS A 203 0.71 -33.87 -6.94
CA LYS A 203 -0.37 -34.24 -7.86
C LYS A 203 -1.73 -33.74 -7.35
N GLU A 204 -2.01 -33.90 -6.07
CA GLU A 204 -3.21 -33.35 -5.46
C GLU A 204 -3.24 -31.81 -5.55
N LEU A 205 -2.12 -31.15 -5.26
CA LEU A 205 -2.00 -29.70 -5.40
C LEU A 205 -2.32 -29.24 -6.84
N SER A 206 -1.78 -29.95 -7.85
CA SER A 206 -2.07 -29.65 -9.27
C SER A 206 -3.53 -29.92 -9.67
N ALA A 207 -4.22 -30.81 -8.95
CA ALA A 207 -5.64 -31.06 -9.16
C ALA A 207 -6.50 -29.86 -8.71
N LEU A 208 -6.09 -29.16 -7.64
CA LEU A 208 -6.76 -27.94 -7.17
C LEU A 208 -6.72 -26.78 -8.17
N ASP A 209 -5.77 -26.79 -9.12
CA ASP A 209 -5.72 -25.78 -10.19
C ASP A 209 -7.00 -25.78 -11.06
N ALA A 210 -7.73 -26.89 -11.11
CA ALA A 210 -9.02 -26.93 -11.78
C ALA A 210 -10.09 -26.14 -11.02
N GLU A 211 -10.12 -26.25 -9.68
CA GLU A 211 -11.05 -25.47 -8.84
C GLU A 211 -10.68 -23.99 -8.87
N PHE A 212 -9.40 -23.64 -8.72
CA PHE A 212 -8.94 -22.26 -8.87
C PHE A 212 -9.25 -21.66 -10.22
N SER A 213 -9.19 -22.45 -11.29
CA SER A 213 -9.57 -22.01 -12.64
C SER A 213 -11.07 -21.69 -12.74
N ARG A 214 -11.94 -22.48 -12.07
CA ARG A 214 -13.38 -22.19 -11.97
C ARG A 214 -13.66 -20.90 -11.20
N VAL A 215 -12.97 -20.71 -10.06
CA VAL A 215 -13.08 -19.46 -9.29
C VAL A 215 -12.60 -18.27 -10.10
N ALA A 216 -11.50 -18.42 -10.85
CA ALA A 216 -10.97 -17.36 -11.70
C ALA A 216 -11.94 -16.93 -12.80
N VAL A 217 -12.68 -17.85 -13.42
CA VAL A 217 -13.74 -17.52 -14.39
C VAL A 217 -14.93 -16.83 -13.70
N SER A 218 -15.20 -17.13 -12.43
CA SER A 218 -16.28 -16.57 -11.62
C SER A 218 -15.92 -15.24 -10.93
N GLU A 219 -14.80 -14.60 -11.25
CA GLU A 219 -14.31 -13.39 -10.58
C GLU A 219 -15.33 -12.25 -10.52
N LYS A 220 -16.14 -12.08 -11.58
CA LYS A 220 -17.19 -11.04 -11.58
C LYS A 220 -18.27 -11.30 -10.53
N LEU A 221 -18.65 -12.57 -10.34
CA LEU A 221 -19.63 -12.99 -9.32
C LEU A 221 -19.04 -12.83 -7.92
N LEU A 222 -17.77 -13.20 -7.75
CA LEU A 222 -17.03 -13.01 -6.52
C LEU A 222 -16.94 -11.52 -6.16
N ALA A 223 -16.68 -10.63 -7.14
CA ALA A 223 -16.62 -9.20 -6.94
C ALA A 223 -18.00 -8.61 -6.56
N ALA A 224 -19.08 -9.07 -7.17
CA ALA A 224 -20.43 -8.67 -6.81
C ALA A 224 -20.77 -9.09 -5.37
N HIS A 225 -20.39 -10.30 -4.96
CA HIS A 225 -20.58 -10.80 -3.60
C HIS A 225 -19.73 -10.00 -2.58
N ALA A 226 -18.46 -9.72 -2.88
CA ALA A 226 -17.62 -8.88 -2.04
C ALA A 226 -18.18 -7.44 -1.89
N ALA A 227 -18.78 -6.90 -2.94
CA ALA A 227 -19.44 -5.61 -2.90
C ALA A 227 -20.69 -5.63 -2.00
N SER A 228 -21.52 -6.68 -2.07
CA SER A 228 -22.69 -6.84 -1.20
C SER A 228 -22.32 -6.98 0.27
N LEU A 229 -21.23 -7.70 0.60
CA LEU A 229 -20.75 -7.80 1.99
C LEU A 229 -20.27 -6.44 2.53
N LYS A 230 -19.58 -5.64 1.71
CA LYS A 230 -19.18 -4.28 2.09
C LYS A 230 -20.38 -3.37 2.31
N GLU A 231 -21.39 -3.52 1.50
CA GLU A 231 -22.63 -2.78 1.62
C GLU A 231 -23.41 -3.17 2.90
N GLN A 232 -23.46 -4.47 3.21
CA GLN A 232 -24.03 -4.96 4.48
C GLN A 232 -23.28 -4.38 5.69
N LEU A 233 -21.93 -4.37 5.64
CA LEU A 233 -21.11 -3.79 6.71
C LEU A 233 -21.42 -2.29 6.90
N GLN A 234 -21.59 -1.54 5.82
CA GLN A 234 -21.98 -0.13 5.93
C GLN A 234 -23.35 0.02 6.59
N GLY A 235 -24.34 -0.80 6.22
CA GLY A 235 -25.65 -0.81 6.85
C GLY A 235 -25.59 -1.12 8.35
N VAL A 236 -24.78 -2.09 8.75
CA VAL A 236 -24.54 -2.43 10.14
C VAL A 236 -23.90 -1.26 10.91
N ARG A 237 -22.88 -0.62 10.32
CA ARG A 237 -22.23 0.54 10.92
C ARG A 237 -23.21 1.67 11.18
N VAL A 238 -24.04 2.00 10.20
CA VAL A 238 -25.07 3.04 10.34
C VAL A 238 -26.06 2.71 11.45
N LYS A 239 -26.54 1.47 11.50
CA LYS A 239 -27.46 1.01 12.58
C LYS A 239 -26.82 1.07 13.97
N ALA A 240 -25.56 0.67 14.08
CA ALA A 240 -24.84 0.60 15.35
C ALA A 240 -24.43 1.99 15.88
N THR A 241 -24.20 2.96 15.00
CA THR A 241 -23.84 4.33 15.39
C THR A 241 -25.06 5.23 15.61
N ALA A 242 -26.23 4.79 15.19
CA ALA A 242 -27.48 5.48 15.45
C ALA A 242 -27.74 5.52 16.98
N GLN A 243 -27.77 6.73 17.54
CA GLN A 243 -28.00 6.92 18.96
C GLN A 243 -29.45 6.61 19.31
N GLN A 244 -29.66 5.72 20.24
CA GLN A 244 -30.99 5.43 20.78
C GLN A 244 -31.35 6.44 21.87
N ALA A 245 -32.50 7.10 21.75
CA ALA A 245 -33.03 8.02 22.71
C ALA A 245 -34.44 7.56 23.20
N ALA A 246 -34.90 8.10 24.31
CA ALA A 246 -36.22 7.81 24.88
C ALA A 246 -36.46 6.27 25.05
N ASP A 247 -35.59 5.61 25.81
CA ASP A 247 -35.67 4.17 26.12
C ASP A 247 -35.67 3.26 24.85
N GLY A 248 -34.96 3.68 23.80
CA GLY A 248 -34.85 2.92 22.55
C GLY A 248 -36.02 3.10 21.57
N THR A 249 -36.97 3.98 21.86
CA THR A 249 -38.09 4.25 20.96
C THR A 249 -37.77 5.23 19.82
N LEU A 250 -36.75 6.08 20.04
CA LEU A 250 -36.25 7.03 19.05
C LEU A 250 -34.83 6.74 18.65
N VAL A 251 -34.53 6.98 17.39
CA VAL A 251 -33.22 6.89 16.79
C VAL A 251 -32.80 8.25 16.30
N VAL A 252 -31.60 8.68 16.66
CA VAL A 252 -30.97 9.93 16.23
C VAL A 252 -29.77 9.60 15.35
N MET A 253 -29.73 10.17 14.15
CA MET A 253 -28.64 9.98 13.19
C MET A 253 -28.19 11.32 12.64
N GLU A 254 -26.88 11.48 12.48
CA GLU A 254 -26.28 12.63 11.82
C GLU A 254 -25.87 12.26 10.40
N GLY A 255 -26.21 13.09 9.43
CA GLY A 255 -25.88 12.85 8.03
C GLY A 255 -25.46 14.13 7.32
N TRP A 256 -24.74 13.97 6.22
CA TRP A 256 -24.18 15.03 5.40
C TRP A 256 -24.61 14.89 3.97
N ALA A 257 -25.12 15.96 3.36
CA ALA A 257 -25.47 15.99 1.95
C ALA A 257 -24.84 17.20 1.26
N GLU A 258 -24.57 17.07 -0.04
CA GLU A 258 -24.15 18.24 -0.82
C GLU A 258 -25.29 19.27 -0.88
N LYS A 259 -24.98 20.54 -0.64
CA LYS A 259 -25.97 21.63 -0.66
C LYS A 259 -26.71 21.77 -2.00
N GLU A 260 -26.02 21.39 -3.11
CA GLU A 260 -26.64 21.42 -4.45
C GLU A 260 -27.66 20.30 -4.69
N THR A 261 -27.55 19.19 -3.97
CA THR A 261 -28.44 18.02 -4.08
C THR A 261 -29.39 17.90 -2.91
N SER A 262 -29.36 18.86 -1.97
CA SER A 262 -30.19 18.86 -0.76
C SER A 262 -31.69 18.86 -1.07
N ASP A 263 -32.11 19.47 -2.19
CA ASP A 263 -33.53 19.49 -2.60
C ASP A 263 -34.09 18.09 -2.83
N LYS A 264 -33.24 17.14 -3.30
CA LYS A 264 -33.65 15.73 -3.50
C LYS A 264 -33.76 14.98 -2.17
N VAL A 265 -32.93 15.34 -1.20
CA VAL A 265 -33.02 14.80 0.16
C VAL A 265 -34.28 15.34 0.84
N ASP A 266 -34.54 16.63 0.70
CA ASP A 266 -35.74 17.28 1.25
C ASP A 266 -37.01 16.67 0.63
N ALA A 267 -37.04 16.39 -0.69
CA ALA A 267 -38.16 15.71 -1.37
C ALA A 267 -38.38 14.26 -0.89
N LEU A 268 -37.32 13.56 -0.50
CA LEU A 268 -37.44 12.23 0.14
C LEU A 268 -38.08 12.40 1.54
N LEU A 269 -37.59 13.38 2.32
CA LEU A 269 -38.04 13.62 3.69
C LEU A 269 -39.53 14.00 3.74
N GLU A 270 -40.07 14.70 2.74
CA GLU A 270 -41.50 14.98 2.61
C GLU A 270 -42.38 13.73 2.54
N GLN A 271 -41.82 12.59 2.08
CA GLN A 271 -42.51 11.29 2.03
C GLN A 271 -42.57 10.61 3.40
N TYR A 272 -41.77 11.06 4.37
CA TYR A 272 -41.67 10.54 5.73
C TYR A 272 -42.10 11.53 6.79
N PRO A 273 -43.42 11.81 6.96
CA PRO A 273 -43.92 12.84 7.86
C PRO A 273 -43.59 12.57 9.35
N ASN A 274 -43.22 11.34 9.69
CA ASN A 274 -42.85 10.93 11.05
C ASN A 274 -41.35 11.10 11.34
N VAL A 275 -40.56 11.50 10.35
CA VAL A 275 -39.13 11.81 10.52
C VAL A 275 -39.00 13.31 10.79
N VAL A 276 -38.53 13.65 11.96
CA VAL A 276 -38.15 15.01 12.29
C VAL A 276 -36.69 15.22 11.92
N TYR A 277 -36.39 16.29 11.21
CA TYR A 277 -35.00 16.59 10.86
C TYR A 277 -34.67 18.07 11.11
N LEU A 278 -33.44 18.33 11.45
CA LEU A 278 -32.85 19.66 11.52
C LEU A 278 -31.81 19.77 10.40
N LYS A 279 -31.98 20.80 9.56
CA LYS A 279 -31.02 21.11 8.48
C LYS A 279 -30.23 22.33 8.86
N GLY A 280 -28.88 22.22 8.83
CA GLY A 280 -27.97 23.29 9.21
C GLY A 280 -26.76 23.39 8.29
N ASP A 281 -26.01 24.48 8.46
CA ASP A 281 -24.70 24.61 7.86
C ASP A 281 -23.63 23.98 8.80
N PRO A 282 -22.56 23.36 8.26
CA PRO A 282 -21.49 22.79 9.05
C PRO A 282 -20.84 23.82 9.99
N THR A 283 -20.54 23.42 11.20
CA THR A 283 -19.78 24.23 12.16
C THR A 283 -18.29 23.85 12.11
N PRO A 284 -17.37 24.71 12.59
CA PRO A 284 -15.94 24.39 12.63
C PRO A 284 -15.57 23.20 13.53
N GLU A 285 -16.48 22.79 14.42
CA GLU A 285 -16.32 21.69 15.37
C GLU A 285 -16.78 20.35 14.78
N ASP A 286 -17.57 20.39 13.71
CA ASP A 286 -18.09 19.20 13.05
C ASP A 286 -17.01 18.53 12.21
N ASP A 287 -16.97 17.20 12.23
CA ASP A 287 -16.12 16.39 11.34
C ASP A 287 -16.80 16.20 9.99
N THR A 288 -16.90 17.30 9.24
CA THR A 288 -17.63 17.36 7.98
C THR A 288 -16.90 16.60 6.88
N PRO A 289 -17.53 15.64 6.20
CA PRO A 289 -16.90 14.91 5.09
C PRO A 289 -16.58 15.85 3.93
N VAL A 290 -15.42 15.59 3.28
CA VAL A 290 -14.95 16.43 2.18
C VAL A 290 -15.16 15.75 0.85
N LYS A 291 -15.93 16.38 -0.03
CA LYS A 291 -16.08 15.97 -1.43
C LYS A 291 -15.45 17.01 -2.34
N LEU A 292 -14.49 16.56 -3.16
CA LEU A 292 -13.79 17.43 -4.12
C LEU A 292 -14.62 17.57 -5.40
N LYS A 293 -14.84 18.81 -5.85
CA LYS A 293 -15.44 19.17 -7.14
C LYS A 293 -14.41 19.84 -8.02
N ASN A 294 -13.52 19.04 -8.60
CA ASN A 294 -12.46 19.53 -9.45
C ASN A 294 -12.80 19.41 -10.94
N ASN A 295 -12.21 20.31 -11.73
CA ASN A 295 -12.24 20.22 -13.17
C ASN A 295 -11.49 18.94 -13.63
N TRP A 296 -11.65 18.58 -14.91
CA TRP A 296 -11.02 17.38 -15.47
C TRP A 296 -9.50 17.30 -15.23
N PHE A 297 -8.80 18.43 -15.40
CA PHE A 297 -7.36 18.50 -15.22
C PHE A 297 -6.94 18.28 -13.76
N ALA A 298 -7.50 19.03 -12.83
CA ALA A 298 -7.19 18.89 -11.41
C ALA A 298 -7.57 17.51 -10.86
N ARG A 299 -8.67 16.92 -11.34
CA ARG A 299 -9.09 15.56 -10.95
C ARG A 299 -8.03 14.50 -11.23
N ILE A 300 -7.23 14.65 -12.30
CA ILE A 300 -6.13 13.72 -12.60
C ILE A 300 -5.08 13.74 -11.50
N PHE A 301 -4.83 14.91 -10.90
CA PHE A 301 -3.83 15.09 -9.84
C PHE A 301 -4.37 14.85 -8.42
N GLU A 302 -5.69 14.62 -8.25
CA GLU A 302 -6.25 14.15 -6.98
C GLU A 302 -5.59 12.84 -6.52
N LEU A 303 -5.15 11.99 -7.47
CA LEU A 303 -4.38 10.78 -7.18
C LEU A 303 -3.16 11.07 -6.29
N VAL A 304 -2.46 12.16 -6.55
CA VAL A 304 -1.30 12.58 -5.73
C VAL A 304 -1.77 13.16 -4.40
N GLY A 305 -2.86 13.96 -4.41
CA GLY A 305 -3.43 14.52 -3.19
C GLY A 305 -3.95 13.45 -2.21
N ASP A 306 -4.61 12.42 -2.73
CA ASP A 306 -5.14 11.31 -1.93
C ASP A 306 -4.04 10.46 -1.27
N MET A 307 -2.78 10.47 -1.80
CA MET A 307 -1.63 9.81 -1.18
C MET A 307 -1.13 10.53 0.09
N TYR A 308 -1.43 11.82 0.25
CA TYR A 308 -1.02 12.59 1.42
C TYR A 308 -2.15 12.72 2.43
N ALA A 309 -3.04 13.66 2.23
CA ALA A 309 -4.23 13.87 3.05
C ALA A 309 -5.21 14.77 2.31
N ARG A 310 -6.50 14.49 2.45
CA ARG A 310 -7.54 15.39 1.94
C ARG A 310 -7.59 16.68 2.74
N PRO A 311 -7.88 17.82 2.10
CA PRO A 311 -8.04 19.10 2.80
C PRO A 311 -9.20 19.02 3.78
N LYS A 312 -9.11 19.71 4.92
CA LYS A 312 -10.25 19.83 5.86
C LYS A 312 -11.37 20.67 5.26
N TYR A 313 -12.61 20.39 5.65
CA TYR A 313 -13.75 21.19 5.24
C TYR A 313 -13.56 22.69 5.64
N GLY A 314 -14.00 23.59 4.79
CA GLY A 314 -13.77 25.02 4.98
C GLY A 314 -12.40 25.54 4.53
N THR A 315 -11.47 24.67 4.12
CA THR A 315 -10.20 25.08 3.53
C THR A 315 -10.29 25.13 2.00
N MET A 316 -9.25 25.62 1.34
CA MET A 316 -9.19 25.64 -0.12
C MET A 316 -8.51 24.37 -0.64
N ASP A 317 -9.08 23.78 -1.67
CA ASP A 317 -8.43 22.69 -2.39
C ASP A 317 -7.23 23.24 -3.20
N LEU A 318 -6.05 22.75 -2.89
CA LEU A 318 -4.80 23.16 -3.53
C LEU A 318 -4.49 22.37 -4.81
N THR A 319 -5.21 21.31 -5.11
CA THR A 319 -4.96 20.43 -6.25
C THR A 319 -4.87 21.17 -7.59
N PRO A 320 -5.78 22.08 -7.95
CA PRO A 320 -5.70 22.81 -9.21
C PRO A 320 -4.44 23.69 -9.34
N PHE A 321 -3.90 24.11 -8.21
CA PHE A 321 -2.78 25.05 -8.15
C PHE A 321 -1.42 24.33 -8.14
N PHE A 322 -1.31 23.18 -7.47
CA PHE A 322 -0.05 22.46 -7.47
C PHE A 322 0.15 21.60 -8.74
N ALA A 323 -0.91 21.17 -9.40
CA ALA A 323 -0.85 20.29 -10.56
C ALA A 323 0.08 20.80 -11.70
N PRO A 324 0.03 22.08 -12.12
CA PRO A 324 0.94 22.60 -13.13
C PRO A 324 2.41 22.57 -12.71
N PHE A 325 2.70 22.90 -11.44
CA PHE A 325 4.05 22.81 -10.90
C PHE A 325 4.55 21.38 -10.86
N TYR A 326 3.68 20.46 -10.44
CA TYR A 326 4.01 19.03 -10.40
C TYR A 326 4.41 18.52 -11.80
N MET A 327 3.61 18.82 -12.83
CA MET A 327 3.92 18.46 -14.21
C MET A 327 5.27 19.03 -14.66
N LEU A 328 5.51 20.30 -14.37
CA LEU A 328 6.74 20.98 -14.75
C LEU A 328 7.96 20.33 -14.07
N PHE A 329 7.90 20.11 -12.75
CA PHE A 329 8.99 19.47 -12.03
C PHE A 329 9.21 18.04 -12.50
N PHE A 330 8.16 17.29 -12.76
CA PHE A 330 8.26 15.93 -13.28
C PHE A 330 9.01 15.91 -14.63
N GLY A 331 8.63 16.81 -15.54
CA GLY A 331 9.29 16.95 -16.83
C GLY A 331 10.76 17.37 -16.70
N ILE A 332 11.07 18.28 -15.77
CA ILE A 332 12.42 18.74 -15.48
C ILE A 332 13.27 17.62 -14.87
N CYS A 333 12.72 16.84 -13.95
CA CYS A 333 13.45 15.75 -13.29
C CYS A 333 13.81 14.62 -14.24
N LEU A 334 12.90 14.21 -15.12
CA LEU A 334 13.19 13.21 -16.14
C LEU A 334 14.06 13.75 -17.27
N ASN A 335 13.79 14.96 -17.72
CA ASN A 335 14.53 15.74 -18.74
C ASN A 335 14.99 14.95 -19.97
N ASP A 336 14.17 14.03 -20.45
CA ASP A 336 14.49 13.18 -21.62
C ASP A 336 13.24 12.90 -22.45
N ALA A 337 13.24 13.33 -23.71
CA ALA A 337 12.08 13.19 -24.58
C ALA A 337 11.78 11.73 -24.96
N GLY A 338 12.79 10.85 -25.03
CA GLY A 338 12.62 9.44 -25.36
C GLY A 338 11.88 8.69 -24.26
N TYR A 339 12.31 8.82 -23.02
CA TYR A 339 11.62 8.22 -21.86
C TYR A 339 10.27 8.88 -21.62
N GLY A 340 10.14 10.18 -21.84
CA GLY A 340 8.86 10.88 -21.80
C GLY A 340 7.86 10.32 -22.81
N ALA A 341 8.31 10.03 -24.04
CA ALA A 341 7.48 9.43 -25.09
C ALA A 341 7.03 8.00 -24.71
N ILE A 342 7.91 7.18 -24.14
CA ILE A 342 7.55 5.85 -23.65
C ILE A 342 6.46 5.96 -22.58
N LEU A 343 6.62 6.85 -21.61
CA LEU A 343 5.64 7.06 -20.54
C LEU A 343 4.28 7.54 -21.09
N ALA A 344 4.30 8.49 -22.03
CA ALA A 344 3.10 9.00 -22.68
C ALA A 344 2.37 7.91 -23.48
N LEU A 345 3.12 7.09 -24.24
CA LEU A 345 2.57 5.97 -25.03
C LEU A 345 2.00 4.88 -24.12
N LEU A 346 2.69 4.55 -23.01
CA LEU A 346 2.19 3.60 -22.01
C LEU A 346 0.87 4.10 -21.41
N GLY A 347 0.81 5.37 -21.01
CA GLY A 347 -0.41 6.00 -20.51
C GLY A 347 -1.53 5.97 -21.55
N ALA A 348 -1.26 6.33 -22.79
CA ALA A 348 -2.23 6.28 -23.89
C ALA A 348 -2.71 4.86 -24.17
N TRP A 349 -1.83 3.87 -24.13
CA TRP A 349 -2.20 2.45 -24.27
C TRP A 349 -3.10 1.99 -23.12
N MET A 350 -2.78 2.37 -21.88
CA MET A 350 -3.62 2.10 -20.71
C MET A 350 -5.01 2.74 -20.86
N LEU A 351 -5.10 3.97 -21.39
CA LEU A 351 -6.38 4.64 -21.66
C LEU A 351 -7.22 3.90 -22.69
N ALA A 352 -6.58 3.36 -23.74
CA ALA A 352 -7.27 2.57 -24.76
C ALA A 352 -7.81 1.26 -24.20
N LYS A 353 -7.08 0.62 -23.27
CA LYS A 353 -7.47 -0.65 -22.64
C LYS A 353 -8.51 -0.44 -21.53
N ASN A 354 -8.38 0.60 -20.71
CA ASN A 354 -9.23 0.85 -19.56
C ASN A 354 -10.26 1.96 -19.86
N ARG A 355 -11.37 1.60 -20.48
CA ARG A 355 -12.46 2.54 -20.83
C ARG A 355 -13.35 2.91 -19.64
N GLN A 356 -13.39 2.08 -18.62
CA GLN A 356 -14.20 2.32 -17.41
C GLN A 356 -13.64 3.47 -16.57
N PRO A 357 -14.50 4.37 -16.05
CA PRO A 357 -14.07 5.38 -15.09
C PRO A 357 -13.56 4.71 -13.81
N GLY A 358 -12.40 5.15 -13.33
CA GLY A 358 -11.80 4.60 -12.12
C GLY A 358 -10.35 5.07 -11.94
N MET A 359 -9.75 4.64 -10.83
CA MET A 359 -8.38 5.02 -10.45
C MET A 359 -7.34 4.69 -11.54
N MET A 360 -7.47 3.53 -12.22
CA MET A 360 -6.58 3.13 -13.31
C MET A 360 -6.62 4.08 -14.51
N ARG A 361 -7.82 4.60 -14.85
CA ARG A 361 -7.96 5.57 -15.93
C ARG A 361 -7.38 6.92 -15.55
N GLN A 362 -7.53 7.31 -14.28
CA GLN A 362 -6.95 8.54 -13.73
C GLN A 362 -5.42 8.46 -13.74
N ALA A 363 -4.84 7.33 -13.29
CA ALA A 363 -3.40 7.06 -13.36
C ALA A 363 -2.87 7.06 -14.80
N ALA A 364 -3.64 6.52 -15.74
CA ALA A 364 -3.26 6.51 -17.16
C ALA A 364 -3.22 7.93 -17.76
N TRP A 365 -4.18 8.81 -17.43
CA TRP A 365 -4.14 10.23 -17.82
C TRP A 365 -2.96 10.96 -17.17
N PHE A 366 -2.71 10.68 -15.88
CA PHE A 366 -1.57 11.24 -15.16
C PHE A 366 -0.24 10.87 -15.83
N ALA A 367 -0.02 9.59 -16.16
CA ALA A 367 1.17 9.14 -16.87
C ALA A 367 1.30 9.78 -18.26
N THR A 368 0.18 9.91 -19.00
CA THR A 368 0.17 10.54 -20.32
C THR A 368 0.56 12.02 -20.25
N LEU A 369 0.00 12.80 -19.32
CA LEU A 369 0.28 14.22 -19.17
C LEU A 369 1.72 14.47 -18.68
N CYS A 370 2.16 13.73 -17.68
CA CYS A 370 3.54 13.81 -17.19
C CYS A 370 4.54 13.39 -18.26
N GLY A 371 4.25 12.33 -19.02
CA GLY A 371 5.06 11.90 -20.15
C GLY A 371 5.15 12.97 -21.26
N LEU A 372 4.02 13.58 -21.62
CA LEU A 372 3.99 14.65 -22.62
C LEU A 372 4.80 15.88 -22.18
N THR A 373 4.67 16.27 -20.90
CA THR A 373 5.48 17.38 -20.35
C THR A 373 6.96 17.06 -20.40
N THR A 374 7.34 15.81 -20.09
CA THR A 374 8.73 15.34 -20.19
C THR A 374 9.23 15.37 -21.63
N VAL A 375 8.40 15.01 -22.61
CA VAL A 375 8.76 15.13 -24.04
C VAL A 375 9.05 16.58 -24.39
N VAL A 376 8.18 17.51 -24.00
CA VAL A 376 8.35 18.94 -24.28
C VAL A 376 9.64 19.49 -23.66
N VAL A 377 9.89 19.18 -22.37
CA VAL A 377 11.10 19.65 -21.68
C VAL A 377 12.35 18.98 -22.26
N GLY A 378 12.33 17.66 -22.50
CA GLY A 378 13.46 16.94 -23.08
C GLY A 378 13.83 17.40 -24.47
N LEU A 379 12.84 17.70 -25.35
CA LEU A 379 13.07 18.28 -26.66
C LEU A 379 13.63 19.71 -26.56
N ALA A 380 13.09 20.52 -25.64
CA ALA A 380 13.63 21.89 -25.43
C ALA A 380 15.08 21.86 -24.98
N CYS A 381 15.46 20.85 -24.17
CA CYS A 381 16.83 20.66 -23.69
C CYS A 381 17.72 19.88 -24.68
N GLY A 382 17.13 19.27 -25.70
CA GLY A 382 17.86 18.47 -26.69
C GLY A 382 18.34 17.11 -26.17
N SER A 383 17.61 16.48 -25.26
CA SER A 383 17.90 15.13 -24.73
C SER A 383 16.88 14.12 -25.22
N VAL A 384 17.33 13.03 -25.84
CA VAL A 384 16.51 11.91 -26.29
C VAL A 384 17.26 10.60 -26.03
N PHE A 385 16.73 9.74 -25.16
CA PHE A 385 17.35 8.48 -24.72
C PHE A 385 18.81 8.65 -24.21
N GLY A 386 19.06 9.74 -23.50
CA GLY A 386 20.40 10.06 -23.00
C GLY A 386 21.35 10.61 -24.07
N VAL A 387 20.93 10.70 -25.34
CA VAL A 387 21.72 11.29 -26.44
C VAL A 387 21.49 12.80 -26.48
N ASN A 388 22.59 13.55 -26.55
CA ASN A 388 22.55 15.02 -26.66
C ASN A 388 22.38 15.43 -28.10
N LEU A 389 21.22 15.89 -28.50
CA LEU A 389 20.89 16.34 -29.86
C LEU A 389 21.70 17.56 -30.31
N LYS A 390 22.29 18.34 -29.39
CA LYS A 390 23.17 19.49 -29.74
C LYS A 390 24.38 19.06 -30.56
N GLU A 391 24.89 17.86 -30.35
CA GLU A 391 26.03 17.32 -31.08
C GLU A 391 25.71 17.04 -32.56
N TYR A 392 24.45 16.62 -32.81
CA TYR A 392 23.96 16.27 -34.16
C TYR A 392 23.34 17.46 -34.91
N PHE A 393 22.75 18.41 -34.18
CA PHE A 393 22.04 19.55 -34.74
C PHE A 393 22.50 20.87 -34.11
N PRO A 394 23.74 21.31 -34.36
CA PRO A 394 24.31 22.54 -33.77
C PRO A 394 23.59 23.81 -34.19
N SER A 395 22.81 23.76 -35.26
CA SER A 395 22.05 24.93 -35.77
C SER A 395 20.78 25.22 -34.99
N ILE A 396 20.31 24.29 -34.15
CA ILE A 396 19.11 24.46 -33.35
C ILE A 396 19.51 25.03 -31.98
N PRO A 397 18.92 26.15 -31.55
CA PRO A 397 19.20 26.74 -30.24
C PRO A 397 18.52 25.94 -29.12
N PHE A 398 19.04 24.76 -28.77
CA PHE A 398 18.60 24.04 -27.62
C PHE A 398 18.94 24.78 -26.34
N PHE A 399 18.05 24.66 -25.36
CA PHE A 399 18.27 25.27 -24.06
C PHE A 399 19.41 24.55 -23.31
N ASP A 400 20.42 25.32 -22.85
CA ASP A 400 21.51 24.74 -22.07
C ASP A 400 21.05 24.47 -20.61
N PHE A 401 20.40 23.34 -20.47
CA PHE A 401 19.83 22.94 -19.18
C PHE A 401 20.91 22.45 -18.20
N GLN A 402 21.94 21.76 -18.68
CA GLN A 402 22.97 21.20 -17.80
C GLN A 402 23.77 22.30 -17.08
N GLY A 403 24.13 23.39 -17.76
CA GLY A 403 24.84 24.51 -17.16
C GLY A 403 23.96 25.37 -16.23
N SER A 404 22.65 25.41 -16.44
CA SER A 404 21.72 26.29 -15.73
C SER A 404 20.68 25.55 -14.88
N PHE A 405 20.70 24.21 -14.90
CA PHE A 405 19.70 23.35 -14.27
C PHE A 405 19.41 23.74 -12.82
N PHE A 406 20.45 23.84 -12.03
CA PHE A 406 20.34 24.14 -10.63
C PHE A 406 19.71 25.52 -10.35
N SER A 407 20.11 26.52 -11.12
CA SER A 407 19.59 27.90 -10.98
C SER A 407 18.12 27.99 -11.38
N ILE A 408 17.70 27.24 -12.40
CA ILE A 408 16.32 27.20 -12.88
C ILE A 408 15.43 26.45 -11.94
N ALA A 409 15.86 25.25 -11.50
CA ALA A 409 15.11 24.46 -10.53
C ALA A 409 14.91 25.23 -9.21
N LEU A 410 15.96 25.94 -8.76
CA LEU A 410 15.88 26.81 -7.59
C LEU A 410 14.91 27.97 -7.80
N ALA A 411 14.99 28.65 -8.96
CA ALA A 411 14.12 29.78 -9.28
C ALA A 411 12.64 29.35 -9.32
N ILE A 412 12.35 28.22 -9.98
CA ILE A 412 10.98 27.66 -10.02
C ILE A 412 10.52 27.25 -8.61
N GLY A 413 11.39 26.65 -7.80
CA GLY A 413 11.09 26.31 -6.41
C GLY A 413 10.75 27.54 -5.56
N VAL A 414 11.51 28.63 -5.71
CA VAL A 414 11.20 29.91 -5.05
C VAL A 414 9.85 30.46 -5.51
N VAL A 415 9.58 30.46 -6.83
CA VAL A 415 8.29 30.88 -7.38
C VAL A 415 7.16 30.06 -6.79
N GLN A 416 7.31 28.73 -6.70
CA GLN A 416 6.30 27.85 -6.13
C GLN A 416 6.05 28.14 -4.63
N ILE A 417 7.11 28.36 -3.86
CA ILE A 417 6.97 28.70 -2.42
C ILE A 417 6.23 30.03 -2.27
N VAL A 418 6.65 31.07 -3.02
CA VAL A 418 5.99 32.37 -2.98
C VAL A 418 4.53 32.26 -3.38
N PHE A 419 4.24 31.50 -4.43
CA PHE A 419 2.87 31.26 -4.88
C PHE A 419 2.04 30.52 -3.82
N GLY A 420 2.59 29.48 -3.18
CA GLY A 420 1.93 28.78 -2.08
C GLY A 420 1.65 29.68 -0.87
N MET A 421 2.60 30.57 -0.54
CA MET A 421 2.42 31.57 0.53
C MET A 421 1.31 32.60 0.14
N MET A 422 1.22 33.01 -1.11
CA MET A 422 0.12 33.87 -1.58
C MET A 422 -1.23 33.19 -1.47
N LEU A 423 -1.33 31.90 -1.85
CA LEU A 423 -2.56 31.12 -1.66
C LEU A 423 -2.94 31.03 -0.18
N LYS A 424 -1.96 30.82 0.72
CA LYS A 424 -2.19 30.84 2.16
C LYS A 424 -2.72 32.17 2.67
N VAL A 425 -2.19 33.29 2.18
CA VAL A 425 -2.68 34.64 2.48
C VAL A 425 -4.16 34.79 2.06
N VAL A 426 -4.49 34.37 0.83
CA VAL A 426 -5.87 34.41 0.32
C VAL A 426 -6.80 33.55 1.19
N MET A 427 -6.37 32.33 1.52
CA MET A 427 -7.16 31.41 2.37
C MET A 427 -7.42 31.99 3.76
N ILE A 428 -6.38 32.46 4.46
CA ILE A 428 -6.51 33.04 5.80
C ILE A 428 -7.38 34.30 5.74
N SER A 429 -7.20 35.13 4.74
CA SER A 429 -8.00 36.36 4.57
C SER A 429 -9.48 36.05 4.35
N ALA A 430 -9.81 34.95 3.64
CA ALA A 430 -11.18 34.54 3.38
C ALA A 430 -11.84 33.82 4.56
N THR A 431 -11.08 33.11 5.39
CA THR A 431 -11.62 32.27 6.49
C THR A 431 -11.59 32.98 7.84
N VAL A 432 -10.49 33.64 8.19
CA VAL A 432 -10.25 34.21 9.54
C VAL A 432 -10.24 35.74 9.51
N GLY A 433 -9.88 36.31 8.36
CA GLY A 433 -9.81 37.76 8.17
C GLY A 433 -8.42 38.26 7.80
N PHE A 434 -8.37 39.36 7.04
CA PHE A 434 -7.14 39.91 6.46
C PHE A 434 -6.06 40.27 7.50
N ARG A 435 -6.45 40.69 8.71
CA ARG A 435 -5.49 41.06 9.76
C ARG A 435 -4.58 39.90 10.18
N TYR A 436 -5.08 38.67 10.13
CA TYR A 436 -4.32 37.47 10.49
C TYR A 436 -3.37 37.00 9.38
N SER A 437 -3.56 37.48 8.15
CA SER A 437 -2.69 37.17 7.01
C SER A 437 -1.46 38.07 6.90
N LEU A 438 -1.38 39.18 7.66
CA LEU A 438 -0.30 40.17 7.57
C LEU A 438 1.08 39.59 7.84
N GLY A 439 1.20 38.64 8.80
CA GLY A 439 2.47 37.96 9.08
C GLY A 439 2.97 37.15 7.89
N THR A 440 2.08 36.40 7.24
CA THR A 440 2.40 35.61 6.05
C THR A 440 2.71 36.54 4.85
N LEU A 441 1.98 37.64 4.70
CA LEU A 441 2.24 38.65 3.67
C LEU A 441 3.63 39.28 3.83
N GLY A 442 4.04 39.61 5.07
CA GLY A 442 5.39 40.13 5.36
C GLY A 442 6.50 39.15 4.99
N CYS A 443 6.32 37.85 5.27
CA CYS A 443 7.25 36.82 4.84
C CYS A 443 7.32 36.69 3.32
N THR A 444 6.18 36.74 2.63
CA THR A 444 6.08 36.63 1.16
C THR A 444 6.80 37.80 0.48
N THR A 445 6.56 39.02 0.92
CA THR A 445 7.20 40.23 0.37
C THR A 445 8.70 40.26 0.66
N GLY A 446 9.12 39.78 1.83
CA GLY A 446 10.54 39.66 2.19
C GLY A 446 11.30 38.65 1.32
N LEU A 447 10.70 37.53 0.98
CA LEU A 447 11.25 36.53 0.06
C LEU A 447 11.29 37.03 -1.40
N ALA A 448 10.21 37.64 -1.88
CA ALA A 448 10.10 38.14 -3.25
C ALA A 448 10.99 39.39 -3.51
N ALA A 449 11.13 40.27 -2.53
CA ALA A 449 11.90 41.53 -2.71
C ALA A 449 13.42 41.36 -2.63
N GLY A 450 13.91 40.23 -2.09
CA GLY A 450 15.36 40.07 -1.84
C GLY A 450 15.94 41.29 -1.15
N ASP A 451 16.62 41.16 -0.03
CA ASP A 451 17.10 42.28 0.83
C ASP A 451 17.76 43.41 0.03
N PRO A 452 17.15 44.60 -0.09
CA PRO A 452 17.71 45.72 -0.88
C PRO A 452 19.05 46.20 -0.33
N ARG A 453 19.39 45.89 0.93
CA ARG A 453 20.68 46.27 1.54
C ARG A 453 21.87 45.51 0.95
N ARG A 454 21.66 44.40 0.22
CA ARG A 454 22.74 43.70 -0.49
C ARG A 454 23.18 44.35 -1.78
N LYS A 455 22.36 45.19 -2.45
CA LYS A 455 22.78 45.93 -3.66
C LYS A 455 23.90 46.94 -3.38
N HIS A 456 23.94 47.51 -2.18
CA HIS A 456 25.00 48.46 -1.80
C HIS A 456 26.33 47.77 -1.45
N ARG A 457 26.32 46.55 -0.93
CA ARG A 457 27.54 45.78 -0.59
C ARG A 457 28.21 45.14 -1.82
N ARG A 458 27.45 44.89 -2.90
CA ARG A 458 28.00 44.31 -4.14
C ARG A 458 28.76 45.32 -5.01
N ARG A 459 28.62 46.64 -4.79
CA ARG A 459 29.41 47.64 -5.51
C ARG A 459 30.85 47.77 -4.98
N SER A 460 31.16 47.32 -3.79
CA SER A 460 32.51 47.32 -3.22
C SER A 460 33.25 45.98 -3.33
N ALA A 461 32.65 44.92 -3.84
CA ALA A 461 33.27 43.60 -3.95
C ALA A 461 33.36 43.10 -5.40
N ALA A 462 33.48 44.02 -6.38
CA ALA A 462 33.68 43.70 -7.80
C ALA A 462 35.14 43.38 -8.13
N VAL A 463 35.89 42.85 -7.14
CA VAL A 463 37.23 42.28 -7.35
C VAL A 463 37.25 40.98 -6.54
N GLN A 464 36.87 39.89 -7.15
CA GLN A 464 37.46 38.56 -7.03
C GLN A 464 36.49 37.50 -7.59
N SER A 465 36.85 37.00 -8.74
CA SER A 465 36.30 35.79 -9.34
C SER A 465 36.47 34.58 -8.45
N ARG A 466 35.37 33.91 -8.11
CA ARG A 466 35.13 32.58 -7.52
C ARG A 466 34.13 32.66 -6.38
N MET A 467 32.86 32.76 -6.70
CA MET A 467 31.79 32.53 -5.70
C MET A 467 30.49 32.06 -6.36
N GLY A 468 30.48 30.83 -6.88
CA GLY A 468 29.23 30.13 -7.22
C GLY A 468 28.52 29.52 -6.00
N ASP A 469 29.27 29.08 -4.98
CA ASP A 469 28.74 28.22 -3.93
C ASP A 469 28.24 28.94 -2.66
N SER A 470 28.65 30.19 -2.43
CA SER A 470 28.35 30.88 -1.17
C SER A 470 26.94 31.49 -1.08
N VAL A 471 26.33 31.81 -2.21
CA VAL A 471 25.02 32.49 -2.25
C VAL A 471 23.89 31.50 -1.89
N LEU A 472 24.06 30.25 -2.27
CA LEU A 472 23.09 29.19 -2.00
C LEU A 472 23.04 28.77 -0.55
N HIS A 473 24.23 28.54 0.07
CA HIS A 473 24.31 28.22 1.49
C HIS A 473 23.73 29.33 2.36
N HIS A 474 23.86 30.58 1.97
CA HIS A 474 23.27 31.70 2.70
C HIS A 474 21.77 31.86 2.49
N LEU A 475 21.23 31.48 1.31
CA LEU A 475 19.77 31.54 1.04
C LEU A 475 19.05 30.40 1.76
N VAL A 476 19.60 29.20 1.68
CA VAL A 476 19.06 28.02 2.37
C VAL A 476 19.20 28.16 3.89
N ALA A 477 20.34 28.63 4.40
CA ALA A 477 20.53 28.88 5.82
C ALA A 477 19.64 30.02 6.35
N ARG A 478 19.27 31.03 5.51
CA ARG A 478 18.31 32.06 5.91
C ARG A 478 16.87 31.60 5.86
N VAL A 479 16.46 30.84 4.85
CA VAL A 479 15.12 30.23 4.81
C VAL A 479 14.92 29.32 6.03
N LEU A 480 15.97 28.58 6.42
CA LEU A 480 15.97 27.75 7.63
C LEU A 480 16.07 28.57 8.92
N CYS A 481 16.79 29.69 8.95
CA CYS A 481 16.93 30.54 10.13
C CYS A 481 15.72 31.44 10.36
N ASP A 482 15.07 31.96 9.30
CA ASP A 482 13.83 32.75 9.42
C ASP A 482 12.62 31.87 9.71
N ALA A 483 12.62 30.61 9.26
CA ALA A 483 11.70 29.59 9.74
C ALA A 483 11.89 29.29 11.25
N ARG A 484 13.11 29.45 11.81
CA ARG A 484 13.38 29.32 13.25
C ARG A 484 13.03 30.56 14.07
N ARG A 485 13.03 31.77 13.50
CA ARG A 485 12.92 33.03 14.29
C ARG A 485 11.56 33.71 14.31
N GLY A 486 10.64 33.39 13.47
CA GLY A 486 9.46 34.22 13.42
C GLY A 486 8.14 33.58 12.97
N CYS A 487 8.19 32.61 12.13
CA CYS A 487 7.00 31.77 11.87
C CYS A 487 7.24 30.49 12.66
N GLY A 488 6.63 30.41 13.82
CA GLY A 488 6.84 29.33 14.76
C GLY A 488 6.75 27.97 14.08
N ALA A 489 7.41 26.98 14.65
CA ALA A 489 7.40 25.57 14.25
C ALA A 489 5.99 25.04 13.90
N ASP A 490 4.96 25.75 14.34
CA ASP A 490 3.54 25.50 14.05
C ASP A 490 3.14 25.67 12.58
N ALA A 491 3.85 26.48 11.78
CA ALA A 491 3.51 26.67 10.37
C ALA A 491 4.00 25.51 9.48
N VAL A 492 5.08 24.84 9.87
CA VAL A 492 5.58 23.64 9.18
C VAL A 492 4.83 22.39 9.68
N LEU A 493 4.38 22.41 10.94
CA LEU A 493 3.62 21.31 11.56
C LEU A 493 2.14 21.29 11.16
N GLN A 494 1.56 22.40 10.71
CA GLN A 494 0.22 22.43 10.11
C GLN A 494 0.17 21.89 8.67
N PHE A 495 1.31 21.77 7.99
CA PHE A 495 1.41 21.10 6.69
C PHE A 495 1.58 19.57 6.80
N ALA A 496 2.15 19.09 7.90
CA ALA A 496 2.17 17.68 8.26
C ALA A 496 1.06 17.50 9.32
N GLY A 497 0.01 16.76 8.99
CA GLY A 497 -1.14 16.55 9.88
C GLY A 497 -0.73 16.20 11.31
N GLN A 498 -1.53 16.60 12.29
CA GLN A 498 -1.23 16.57 13.73
C GLN A 498 -0.74 15.21 14.30
N GLU A 499 -0.95 14.09 13.62
CA GLU A 499 -0.46 12.77 14.07
C GLU A 499 1.03 12.51 13.80
N SER A 500 1.61 13.09 12.74
CA SER A 500 3.05 12.99 12.45
C SER A 500 3.91 13.92 13.33
N ALA A 501 3.32 14.91 13.98
CA ALA A 501 4.05 15.92 14.78
C ALA A 501 4.56 15.37 16.13
N ALA A 502 3.92 14.35 16.67
CA ALA A 502 4.33 13.70 17.91
C ALA A 502 5.55 12.78 17.69
N GLU A 503 5.57 12.06 16.56
CA GLU A 503 6.70 11.18 16.20
C GLU A 503 7.93 11.94 15.73
N LEU A 504 7.76 13.07 15.02
CA LEU A 504 8.88 13.94 14.63
C LEU A 504 9.52 14.66 15.82
N ARG A 505 8.75 15.01 16.86
CA ARG A 505 9.30 15.57 18.10
C ARG A 505 10.18 14.58 18.88
N SER A 506 9.81 13.30 18.90
CA SER A 506 10.62 12.27 19.59
C SER A 506 11.91 11.91 18.84
N GLY A 507 11.91 12.04 17.49
CA GLY A 507 13.07 11.76 16.65
C GLY A 507 14.12 12.87 16.62
N ILE A 508 13.73 14.14 16.81
CA ILE A 508 14.66 15.30 16.77
C ILE A 508 15.36 15.50 18.12
N VAL A 509 14.74 15.11 19.24
CA VAL A 509 15.36 15.21 20.58
C VAL A 509 16.42 14.12 20.81
N GLY A 510 16.46 13.06 19.99
CA GLY A 510 17.47 12.00 20.05
C GLY A 510 18.75 12.25 19.22
N TYR A 511 18.83 13.38 18.48
CA TYR A 511 19.98 13.72 17.63
C TYR A 511 20.61 15.12 17.95
N LEU A 512 20.29 15.70 19.07
CA LEU A 512 20.97 16.84 19.67
C LEU A 512 21.44 16.45 21.10
#